data_b31d49cdc89c1a1f42253096920188a7
#
_entry.id   b31d49cdc89c1a1f42253096920188a7
#
_cell.length_a   1.000
_cell.length_b   1.000
_cell.length_c   1.000
_cell.angle_alpha   90.00
_cell.angle_beta   90.00
_cell.angle_gamma   90.00
#
_symmetry.space_group_name_H-M   'P 1'
#
loop_
_entity.id
_entity.type
_entity.pdbx_description
1 polymer ?
#
loop_
_entity_poly.entity_id
_entity_poly.type
_entity_poly.pdbx_seq_one_letter_code
_entity_poly.pdbx_strand_id
1 'polypeptide(L)'
;MSSRLNEGKVAIVTGAGGGIGREIALALADSGARVVINDIGVSLQGEGGSASPAEETLGLIRQRGGEGLINTDSVADWDSARRIVECAMDGFGRLDIVVNNAGILRDAIFHKMSADDWLSVINVHLNGSFFVSRAAAERFRTQQAGAFVHMTSTSGLIGNFGQANYSAAKLGIVALSKSIALDMQRYNVRSNCIAPFAWSRMTDSIPAETPEQKARVDKLQRMTPEKNAPLAVYLASDAAREVTGQVFAARHHELFLMSQSRPLRSVHSEHGWTPQSIAEHGMPALRGSFMDLARSPDVFSWDPI
;
A
#
# COMPACT_ATOMS: atom_id res chain seq x y z
N MET A 1 21.79 1.77 20.98
CA MET A 1 21.15 3.03 20.54
C MET A 1 20.38 2.71 19.28
N SER A 2 19.05 2.82 19.31
CA SER A 2 18.24 2.70 18.09
C SER A 2 18.67 3.82 17.15
N SER A 3 19.25 3.50 16.00
CA SER A 3 19.59 4.51 15.00
C SER A 3 18.29 5.13 14.51
N ARG A 4 18.10 6.43 14.69
CA ARG A 4 16.95 7.18 14.18
C ARG A 4 17.08 7.29 12.65
N LEU A 5 16.61 6.26 11.95
CA LEU A 5 16.79 6.10 10.50
C LEU A 5 16.24 7.27 9.66
N ASN A 6 15.27 8.02 10.19
CA ASN A 6 14.61 9.13 9.50
C ASN A 6 14.78 10.46 10.24
N GLU A 7 15.85 10.62 11.01
CA GLU A 7 16.15 11.85 11.75
C GLU A 7 16.14 13.08 10.81
N GLY A 8 15.39 14.11 11.21
CA GLY A 8 15.28 15.38 10.48
C GLY A 8 14.48 15.33 9.18
N LYS A 9 13.94 14.17 8.78
CA LYS A 9 13.06 14.03 7.62
C LYS A 9 11.62 14.45 7.93
N VAL A 10 10.87 14.77 6.88
CA VAL A 10 9.44 15.07 6.94
C VAL A 10 8.67 14.03 6.12
N ALA A 11 7.66 13.43 6.74
CA ALA A 11 6.84 12.39 6.14
C ALA A 11 5.37 12.81 6.08
N ILE A 12 4.68 12.46 5.00
CA ILE A 12 3.23 12.43 4.90
C ILE A 12 2.78 10.97 4.99
N VAL A 13 1.81 10.67 5.85
CA VAL A 13 1.13 9.37 5.88
C VAL A 13 -0.36 9.60 5.68
N THR A 14 -0.91 9.06 4.58
CA THR A 14 -2.34 9.16 4.29
C THR A 14 -3.12 8.04 4.94
N GLY A 15 -4.35 8.32 5.43
CA GLY A 15 -5.12 7.36 6.21
C GLY A 15 -4.44 7.02 7.55
N ALA A 16 -3.83 8.01 8.19
CA ALA A 16 -3.01 7.82 9.38
C ALA A 16 -3.77 7.99 10.71
N GLY A 17 -5.08 8.16 10.66
CA GLY A 17 -5.93 8.24 11.86
C GLY A 17 -6.12 6.91 12.58
N GLY A 18 -5.82 5.76 11.94
CA GLY A 18 -6.00 4.44 12.53
C GLY A 18 -5.27 3.32 11.80
N GLY A 19 -5.34 2.11 12.36
CA GLY A 19 -4.82 0.89 11.74
C GLY A 19 -3.35 1.00 11.33
N ILE A 20 -3.04 0.47 10.14
CA ILE A 20 -1.67 0.42 9.61
C ILE A 20 -1.07 1.83 9.44
N GLY A 21 -1.88 2.80 8.96
CA GLY A 21 -1.42 4.17 8.74
C GLY A 21 -0.99 4.85 10.05
N ARG A 22 -1.76 4.68 11.12
CA ARG A 22 -1.40 5.18 12.46
C ARG A 22 -0.08 4.58 12.93
N GLU A 23 0.09 3.27 12.84
CA GLU A 23 1.30 2.60 13.30
C GLU A 23 2.54 2.99 12.49
N ILE A 24 2.38 3.20 11.17
CA ILE A 24 3.47 3.73 10.33
C ILE A 24 3.82 5.17 10.74
N ALA A 25 2.81 6.03 11.00
CA ALA A 25 3.04 7.41 11.43
C ALA A 25 3.78 7.47 12.78
N LEU A 26 3.37 6.63 13.75
CA LEU A 26 4.03 6.50 15.04
C LEU A 26 5.48 6.03 14.89
N ALA A 27 5.73 4.98 14.11
CA ALA A 27 7.07 4.43 13.92
C ALA A 27 7.99 5.38 13.14
N LEU A 28 7.47 6.15 12.18
CA LEU A 28 8.24 7.21 11.51
C LEU A 28 8.64 8.30 12.48
N ALA A 29 7.72 8.74 13.36
CA ALA A 29 8.03 9.72 14.42
C ALA A 29 9.08 9.16 15.40
N ASP A 30 8.94 7.93 15.87
CA ASP A 30 9.92 7.27 16.73
C ASP A 30 11.31 7.13 16.06
N SER A 31 11.34 7.04 14.72
CA SER A 31 12.58 7.03 13.93
C SER A 31 13.18 8.41 13.63
N GLY A 32 12.57 9.49 14.16
CA GLY A 32 13.08 10.87 14.09
C GLY A 32 12.46 11.72 12.99
N ALA A 33 11.44 11.25 12.27
CA ALA A 33 10.73 12.05 11.28
C ALA A 33 9.68 12.96 11.95
N ARG A 34 9.43 14.14 11.35
CA ARG A 34 8.22 14.94 11.59
C ARG A 34 7.12 14.46 10.65
N VAL A 35 5.90 14.30 11.13
CA VAL A 35 4.86 13.58 10.39
C VAL A 35 3.63 14.45 10.15
N VAL A 36 3.18 14.55 8.90
CA VAL A 36 1.84 15.02 8.55
C VAL A 36 0.90 13.83 8.59
N ILE A 37 -0.03 13.84 9.52
CA ILE A 37 -1.08 12.84 9.72
C ILE A 37 -2.26 13.29 8.85
N ASN A 38 -2.40 12.69 7.66
CA ASN A 38 -3.56 12.96 6.81
C ASN A 38 -4.63 11.90 7.04
N ASP A 39 -5.82 12.33 7.45
CA ASP A 39 -6.99 11.46 7.60
C ASP A 39 -8.26 12.30 7.59
N ILE A 40 -9.25 11.91 6.80
CA ILE A 40 -10.56 12.57 6.73
C ILE A 40 -11.56 12.03 7.76
N GLY A 41 -11.17 11.01 8.53
CA GLY A 41 -11.95 10.42 9.61
C GLY A 41 -13.23 9.69 9.19
N VAL A 42 -13.23 9.10 7.99
CA VAL A 42 -14.36 8.30 7.49
C VAL A 42 -14.27 6.85 7.97
N SER A 43 -15.40 6.15 7.90
CA SER A 43 -15.46 4.70 8.13
C SER A 43 -14.72 3.91 7.02
N LEU A 44 -14.57 2.59 7.20
CA LEU A 44 -14.01 1.72 6.16
C LEU A 44 -14.82 1.75 4.85
N GLN A 45 -16.10 2.08 4.92
CA GLN A 45 -16.98 2.23 3.76
C GLN A 45 -16.87 3.61 3.10
N GLY A 46 -16.11 4.54 3.70
CA GLY A 46 -15.94 5.91 3.21
C GLY A 46 -17.04 6.87 3.65
N GLU A 47 -17.73 6.58 4.75
CA GLU A 47 -18.84 7.38 5.27
C GLU A 47 -18.45 8.17 6.52
N GLY A 48 -19.06 9.34 6.72
CA GLY A 48 -18.77 10.25 7.83
C GLY A 48 -17.61 11.18 7.53
N GLY A 49 -16.94 11.64 8.57
CA GLY A 49 -15.74 12.50 8.51
C GLY A 49 -15.51 13.22 9.82
N SER A 50 -14.30 13.17 10.35
CA SER A 50 -13.92 13.81 11.62
C SER A 50 -12.40 13.96 11.71
N ALA A 51 -11.90 15.02 12.32
CA ALA A 51 -10.48 15.19 12.62
C ALA A 51 -10.01 14.29 13.80
N SER A 52 -10.94 13.77 14.61
CA SER A 52 -10.66 13.03 15.84
C SER A 52 -9.65 11.88 15.70
N PRO A 53 -9.70 11.00 14.67
CA PRO A 53 -8.70 9.95 14.53
C PRO A 53 -7.28 10.47 14.27
N ALA A 54 -7.14 11.56 13.51
CA ALA A 54 -5.85 12.20 13.26
C ALA A 54 -5.34 12.92 14.54
N GLU A 55 -6.23 13.53 15.32
CA GLU A 55 -5.92 14.16 16.61
C GLU A 55 -5.41 13.15 17.63
N GLU A 56 -6.04 11.98 17.72
CA GLU A 56 -5.56 10.88 18.57
C GLU A 56 -4.14 10.44 18.18
N THR A 57 -3.89 10.25 16.89
CA THR A 57 -2.56 9.87 16.39
C THR A 57 -1.51 10.92 16.69
N LEU A 58 -1.84 12.22 16.50
CA LEU A 58 -0.96 13.32 16.86
C LEU A 58 -0.68 13.36 18.36
N GLY A 59 -1.70 13.14 19.20
CA GLY A 59 -1.55 13.03 20.64
C GLY A 59 -0.53 11.95 21.04
N LEU A 60 -0.62 10.77 20.43
CA LEU A 60 0.32 9.67 20.66
C LEU A 60 1.75 10.01 20.21
N ILE A 61 1.93 10.66 19.05
CA ILE A 61 3.23 11.13 18.57
C ILE A 61 3.86 12.11 19.58
N ARG A 62 3.08 13.08 20.05
CA ARG A 62 3.55 14.08 21.03
C ARG A 62 3.90 13.46 22.39
N GLN A 63 3.11 12.50 22.86
CA GLN A 63 3.42 11.76 24.10
C GLN A 63 4.75 11.01 24.02
N ARG A 64 5.17 10.58 22.81
CA ARG A 64 6.47 9.94 22.56
C ARG A 64 7.60 10.94 22.27
N GLY A 65 7.33 12.25 22.36
CA GLY A 65 8.31 13.33 22.11
C GLY A 65 8.56 13.62 20.63
N GLY A 66 7.70 13.12 19.74
CA GLY A 66 7.72 13.42 18.30
C GLY A 66 6.94 14.69 17.96
N GLU A 67 7.04 15.11 16.71
CA GLU A 67 6.37 16.28 16.15
C GLU A 67 5.51 15.92 14.95
N GLY A 68 4.32 16.50 14.84
CA GLY A 68 3.41 16.26 13.72
C GLY A 68 2.40 17.37 13.51
N LEU A 69 1.77 17.34 12.34
CA LEU A 69 0.66 18.19 11.90
C LEU A 69 -0.50 17.32 11.43
N ILE A 70 -1.70 17.86 11.53
CA ILE A 70 -2.91 17.22 11.00
C ILE A 70 -3.28 17.87 9.68
N ASN A 71 -3.74 17.04 8.75
CA ASN A 71 -4.39 17.45 7.52
C ASN A 71 -5.63 16.58 7.29
N THR A 72 -6.76 17.19 6.94
CA THR A 72 -8.04 16.49 6.70
C THR A 72 -8.52 16.58 5.25
N ASP A 73 -7.65 16.96 4.33
CA ASP A 73 -7.96 16.99 2.90
C ASP A 73 -8.07 15.56 2.32
N SER A 74 -8.96 15.40 1.34
CA SER A 74 -9.19 14.11 0.68
C SER A 74 -8.07 13.79 -0.32
N VAL A 75 -7.57 12.57 -0.30
CA VAL A 75 -6.65 12.08 -1.33
C VAL A 75 -7.32 11.89 -2.69
N ALA A 76 -8.66 11.71 -2.73
CA ALA A 76 -9.42 11.43 -3.94
C ALA A 76 -9.74 12.68 -4.79
N ASP A 77 -9.30 13.85 -4.37
CA ASP A 77 -9.43 15.11 -5.07
C ASP A 77 -8.06 15.72 -5.39
N TRP A 78 -7.88 16.21 -6.60
CA TRP A 78 -6.61 16.70 -7.10
C TRP A 78 -6.06 17.90 -6.33
N ASP A 79 -6.90 18.90 -6.07
CA ASP A 79 -6.49 20.11 -5.39
C ASP A 79 -6.31 19.87 -3.88
N SER A 80 -7.15 19.01 -3.30
CA SER A 80 -6.99 18.54 -1.92
C SER A 80 -5.67 17.80 -1.73
N ALA A 81 -5.29 16.90 -2.65
CA ALA A 81 -4.01 16.20 -2.60
C ALA A 81 -2.80 17.16 -2.65
N ARG A 82 -2.91 18.28 -3.36
CA ARG A 82 -1.89 19.34 -3.33
C ARG A 82 -1.79 19.99 -1.97
N ARG A 83 -2.93 20.33 -1.33
CA ARG A 83 -2.94 20.91 0.03
C ARG A 83 -2.34 19.96 1.09
N ILE A 84 -2.45 18.63 0.90
CA ILE A 84 -1.75 17.68 1.77
C ILE A 84 -0.22 17.90 1.71
N VAL A 85 0.33 18.10 0.51
CA VAL A 85 1.77 18.35 0.32
C VAL A 85 2.15 19.76 0.81
N GLU A 86 1.32 20.76 0.55
CA GLU A 86 1.50 22.13 1.02
C GLU A 86 1.54 22.18 2.56
N CYS A 87 0.71 21.42 3.25
CA CYS A 87 0.74 21.31 4.72
C CYS A 87 2.14 20.91 5.25
N ALA A 88 2.83 19.98 4.59
CA ALA A 88 4.20 19.61 4.98
C ALA A 88 5.20 20.75 4.69
N MET A 89 5.06 21.40 3.53
CA MET A 89 5.95 22.48 3.12
C MET A 89 5.79 23.72 4.00
N ASP A 90 4.56 24.11 4.30
CA ASP A 90 4.26 25.30 5.10
C ASP A 90 4.64 25.10 6.57
N GLY A 91 4.36 23.91 7.10
CA GLY A 91 4.62 23.60 8.49
C GLY A 91 6.06 23.23 8.82
N PHE A 92 6.75 22.54 7.89
CA PHE A 92 8.08 21.97 8.14
C PHE A 92 9.16 22.41 7.15
N GLY A 93 8.81 23.13 6.09
CA GLY A 93 9.73 23.65 5.08
C GLY A 93 10.30 22.62 4.09
N ARG A 94 9.94 21.34 4.20
CA ARG A 94 10.42 20.25 3.33
C ARG A 94 9.48 19.06 3.31
N LEU A 95 9.68 18.16 2.36
CA LEU A 95 9.03 16.86 2.30
C LEU A 95 10.03 15.82 1.78
N ASP A 96 10.16 14.68 2.47
CA ASP A 96 11.11 13.62 2.11
C ASP A 96 10.45 12.28 1.85
N ILE A 97 9.30 12.03 2.48
CA ILE A 97 8.65 10.71 2.51
C ILE A 97 7.16 10.88 2.26
N VAL A 98 6.60 10.08 1.36
CA VAL A 98 5.15 9.93 1.19
C VAL A 98 4.76 8.47 1.35
N VAL A 99 3.90 8.18 2.32
CA VAL A 99 3.27 6.87 2.51
C VAL A 99 1.82 6.95 2.06
N ASN A 100 1.52 6.38 0.90
CA ASN A 100 0.17 6.28 0.36
C ASN A 100 -0.52 5.05 0.96
N ASN A 101 -1.24 5.26 2.07
CA ASN A 101 -1.93 4.20 2.80
C ASN A 101 -3.45 4.35 2.82
N ALA A 102 -4.01 5.54 2.60
CA ALA A 102 -5.45 5.79 2.62
C ALA A 102 -6.23 4.78 1.75
N GLY A 103 -7.36 4.33 2.26
CA GLY A 103 -8.16 3.34 1.55
C GLY A 103 -9.52 3.09 2.18
N ILE A 104 -10.44 2.60 1.35
CA ILE A 104 -11.80 2.18 1.71
C ILE A 104 -12.09 0.80 1.10
N LEU A 105 -13.19 0.19 1.51
CA LEU A 105 -13.66 -1.09 0.98
C LEU A 105 -15.12 -1.02 0.58
N ARG A 106 -15.40 -1.50 -0.61
CA ARG A 106 -16.72 -1.66 -1.19
C ARG A 106 -16.76 -3.02 -1.89
N ASP A 107 -16.67 -4.09 -1.07
CA ASP A 107 -16.58 -5.46 -1.57
C ASP A 107 -17.94 -5.93 -2.08
N ALA A 108 -17.96 -6.46 -3.28
CA ALA A 108 -19.14 -7.07 -3.89
C ALA A 108 -18.71 -8.11 -4.93
N ILE A 109 -19.45 -9.24 -5.02
CA ILE A 109 -19.16 -10.22 -6.08
C ILE A 109 -19.32 -9.54 -7.44
N PHE A 110 -18.47 -9.88 -8.41
CA PHE A 110 -18.29 -9.10 -9.65
C PHE A 110 -19.59 -8.71 -10.37
N HIS A 111 -20.53 -9.65 -10.53
CA HIS A 111 -21.80 -9.38 -11.24
C HIS A 111 -22.80 -8.54 -10.44
N LYS A 112 -22.51 -8.22 -9.17
CA LYS A 112 -23.35 -7.37 -8.31
C LYS A 112 -22.66 -6.05 -7.95
N MET A 113 -21.40 -5.87 -8.34
CA MET A 113 -20.64 -4.66 -8.05
C MET A 113 -21.25 -3.47 -8.80
N SER A 114 -21.58 -2.42 -8.09
CA SER A 114 -22.09 -1.18 -8.69
C SER A 114 -20.98 -0.32 -9.27
N ALA A 115 -21.35 0.62 -10.14
CA ALA A 115 -20.40 1.63 -10.63
C ALA A 115 -19.86 2.51 -9.50
N ASP A 116 -20.70 2.82 -8.49
CA ASP A 116 -20.30 3.60 -7.32
C ASP A 116 -19.26 2.86 -6.46
N ASP A 117 -19.46 1.55 -6.20
CA ASP A 117 -18.47 0.72 -5.50
C ASP A 117 -17.14 0.69 -6.22
N TRP A 118 -17.19 0.58 -7.55
CA TRP A 118 -15.97 0.61 -8.38
C TRP A 118 -15.26 1.95 -8.30
N LEU A 119 -15.96 3.04 -8.61
CA LEU A 119 -15.38 4.39 -8.72
C LEU A 119 -14.87 4.88 -7.36
N SER A 120 -15.61 4.65 -6.28
CA SER A 120 -15.19 5.06 -4.94
C SER A 120 -13.86 4.42 -4.55
N VAL A 121 -13.69 3.12 -4.79
CA VAL A 121 -12.44 2.41 -4.47
C VAL A 121 -11.29 2.86 -5.37
N ILE A 122 -11.51 2.95 -6.68
CA ILE A 122 -10.48 3.43 -7.63
C ILE A 122 -10.04 4.87 -7.27
N ASN A 123 -10.98 5.75 -6.95
CA ASN A 123 -10.69 7.15 -6.65
C ASN A 123 -9.83 7.31 -5.39
N VAL A 124 -10.16 6.59 -4.31
CA VAL A 124 -9.38 6.72 -3.06
C VAL A 124 -8.03 6.03 -3.19
N HIS A 125 -7.99 4.80 -3.69
CA HIS A 125 -6.75 4.01 -3.70
C HIS A 125 -5.80 4.40 -4.83
N LEU A 126 -6.24 4.30 -6.09
CA LEU A 126 -5.35 4.48 -7.25
C LEU A 126 -5.17 5.96 -7.60
N ASN A 127 -6.27 6.67 -7.79
CA ASN A 127 -6.21 8.10 -8.11
C ASN A 127 -5.60 8.87 -6.93
N GLY A 128 -5.98 8.57 -5.68
CA GLY A 128 -5.42 9.19 -4.49
C GLY A 128 -3.91 8.98 -4.35
N SER A 129 -3.43 7.76 -4.58
CA SER A 129 -1.99 7.48 -4.60
C SER A 129 -1.27 8.26 -5.71
N PHE A 130 -1.88 8.37 -6.88
CA PHE A 130 -1.34 9.16 -7.99
C PHE A 130 -1.33 10.66 -7.66
N PHE A 131 -2.44 11.22 -7.19
CA PHE A 131 -2.57 12.67 -6.93
C PHE A 131 -1.57 13.15 -5.88
N VAL A 132 -1.48 12.46 -4.75
CA VAL A 132 -0.52 12.83 -3.68
C VAL A 132 0.92 12.63 -4.15
N SER A 133 1.23 11.54 -4.85
CA SER A 133 2.57 11.30 -5.37
C SER A 133 2.96 12.34 -6.42
N ARG A 134 2.03 12.72 -7.32
CA ARG A 134 2.28 13.73 -8.35
C ARG A 134 2.53 15.11 -7.74
N ALA A 135 1.77 15.47 -6.69
CA ALA A 135 1.99 16.72 -5.95
C ALA A 135 3.36 16.77 -5.28
N ALA A 136 3.81 15.65 -4.69
CA ALA A 136 5.12 15.55 -4.02
C ALA A 136 6.29 15.48 -5.03
N ALA A 137 6.07 14.93 -6.22
CA ALA A 137 7.14 14.62 -7.18
C ALA A 137 7.98 15.84 -7.59
N GLU A 138 7.39 17.03 -7.72
CA GLU A 138 8.14 18.25 -8.03
C GLU A 138 9.07 18.69 -6.91
N ARG A 139 8.65 18.49 -5.66
CA ARG A 139 9.47 18.75 -4.48
C ARG A 139 10.65 17.80 -4.43
N PHE A 140 10.39 16.50 -4.60
CA PHE A 140 11.43 15.47 -4.63
C PHE A 140 12.42 15.68 -5.78
N ARG A 141 11.93 16.07 -6.97
CA ARG A 141 12.79 16.40 -8.10
C ARG A 141 13.72 17.57 -7.79
N THR A 142 13.20 18.63 -7.19
CA THR A 142 13.99 19.82 -6.82
C THR A 142 15.00 19.49 -5.72
N GLN A 143 14.62 18.67 -4.73
CA GLN A 143 15.49 18.23 -3.64
C GLN A 143 16.52 17.19 -4.07
N GLN A 144 16.36 16.55 -5.24
CA GLN A 144 17.17 15.42 -5.71
C GLN A 144 17.16 14.25 -4.71
N ALA A 145 16.05 14.07 -3.99
CA ALA A 145 15.84 13.02 -3.01
C ALA A 145 14.35 12.89 -2.69
N GLY A 146 13.90 11.67 -2.37
CA GLY A 146 12.56 11.37 -1.92
C GLY A 146 12.27 9.87 -1.86
N ALA A 147 11.27 9.50 -1.06
CA ALA A 147 10.85 8.11 -0.95
C ALA A 147 9.32 8.02 -0.96
N PHE A 148 8.79 7.22 -1.88
CA PHE A 148 7.39 6.79 -1.90
C PHE A 148 7.28 5.37 -1.37
N VAL A 149 6.35 5.16 -0.46
CA VAL A 149 5.91 3.83 0.01
C VAL A 149 4.42 3.71 -0.25
N HIS A 150 4.03 2.76 -1.08
CA HIS A 150 2.64 2.57 -1.47
C HIS A 150 2.09 1.27 -0.87
N MET A 151 0.89 1.34 -0.28
CA MET A 151 0.23 0.15 0.23
C MET A 151 -0.56 -0.54 -0.89
N THR A 152 -0.03 -1.67 -1.36
CA THR A 152 -0.72 -2.60 -2.26
C THR A 152 -1.45 -3.69 -1.48
N SER A 153 -1.75 -4.83 -2.09
CA SER A 153 -2.39 -5.97 -1.44
C SER A 153 -2.14 -7.26 -2.21
N THR A 154 -2.10 -8.37 -1.50
CA THR A 154 -2.14 -9.71 -2.12
C THR A 154 -3.42 -9.95 -2.92
N SER A 155 -4.51 -9.23 -2.63
CA SER A 155 -5.73 -9.26 -3.46
C SER A 155 -5.46 -8.79 -4.89
N GLY A 156 -4.59 -7.77 -5.08
CA GLY A 156 -4.17 -7.32 -6.40
C GLY A 156 -3.07 -8.19 -7.01
N LEU A 157 -2.16 -8.72 -6.19
CA LEU A 157 -1.01 -9.49 -6.66
C LEU A 157 -1.36 -10.94 -7.01
N ILE A 158 -2.31 -11.52 -6.31
CA ILE A 158 -2.73 -12.92 -6.42
C ILE A 158 -4.21 -12.98 -6.80
N GLY A 159 -5.10 -12.52 -5.93
CA GLY A 159 -6.54 -12.48 -6.13
C GLY A 159 -7.34 -12.74 -4.86
N ASN A 160 -8.60 -12.32 -4.87
CA ASN A 160 -9.61 -12.65 -3.87
C ASN A 160 -11.02 -12.54 -4.46
N PHE A 161 -11.98 -13.23 -3.87
CA PHE A 161 -13.39 -13.09 -4.26
C PHE A 161 -13.96 -11.74 -3.81
N GLY A 162 -14.86 -11.19 -4.61
CA GLY A 162 -15.63 -10.00 -4.26
C GLY A 162 -14.86 -8.69 -4.26
N GLN A 163 -13.62 -8.66 -4.74
CA GLN A 163 -12.71 -7.53 -4.66
C GLN A 163 -12.20 -7.04 -6.01
N ALA A 164 -13.01 -7.10 -7.07
CA ALA A 164 -12.56 -6.71 -8.40
C ALA A 164 -12.08 -5.25 -8.47
N ASN A 165 -12.80 -4.30 -7.84
CA ASN A 165 -12.42 -2.90 -7.71
C ASN A 165 -11.12 -2.72 -6.90
N TYR A 166 -11.04 -3.34 -5.74
CA TYR A 166 -9.90 -3.26 -4.84
C TYR A 166 -8.65 -3.91 -5.45
N SER A 167 -8.79 -5.10 -6.05
CA SER A 167 -7.69 -5.80 -6.72
C SER A 167 -7.14 -4.99 -7.90
N ALA A 168 -8.02 -4.40 -8.73
CA ALA A 168 -7.62 -3.54 -9.83
C ALA A 168 -6.85 -2.31 -9.33
N ALA A 169 -7.37 -1.62 -8.30
CA ALA A 169 -6.70 -0.47 -7.70
C ALA A 169 -5.32 -0.84 -7.14
N LYS A 170 -5.25 -1.94 -6.37
CA LYS A 170 -4.01 -2.36 -5.70
C LYS A 170 -2.93 -2.87 -6.66
N LEU A 171 -3.31 -3.54 -7.74
CA LEU A 171 -2.36 -3.89 -8.82
C LEU A 171 -1.97 -2.65 -9.64
N GLY A 172 -2.89 -1.73 -9.89
CA GLY A 172 -2.63 -0.43 -10.51
C GLY A 172 -1.60 0.40 -9.74
N ILE A 173 -1.65 0.38 -8.41
CA ILE A 173 -0.65 1.03 -7.54
C ILE A 173 0.76 0.42 -7.75
N VAL A 174 0.87 -0.89 -7.96
CA VAL A 174 2.17 -1.52 -8.27
C VAL A 174 2.73 -1.01 -9.59
N ALA A 175 1.88 -0.90 -10.62
CA ALA A 175 2.29 -0.33 -11.91
C ALA A 175 2.68 1.14 -11.78
N LEU A 176 1.91 1.94 -11.05
CA LEU A 176 2.21 3.34 -10.73
C LEU A 176 3.56 3.48 -10.03
N SER A 177 3.80 2.69 -8.98
CA SER A 177 5.07 2.72 -8.23
C SER A 177 6.28 2.40 -9.11
N LYS A 178 6.16 1.42 -10.02
CA LYS A 178 7.22 1.08 -10.98
C LYS A 178 7.49 2.22 -11.95
N SER A 179 6.44 2.87 -12.47
CA SER A 179 6.57 4.01 -13.35
C SER A 179 7.26 5.18 -12.66
N ILE A 180 6.85 5.50 -11.42
CA ILE A 180 7.51 6.53 -10.59
C ILE A 180 8.99 6.17 -10.39
N ALA A 181 9.30 4.90 -10.04
CA ALA A 181 10.68 4.46 -9.83
C ALA A 181 11.55 4.67 -11.08
N LEU A 182 11.02 4.34 -12.27
CA LEU A 182 11.73 4.53 -13.55
C LEU A 182 11.92 6.00 -13.89
N ASP A 183 10.86 6.81 -13.81
CA ASP A 183 10.88 8.23 -14.24
C ASP A 183 11.73 9.09 -13.29
N MET A 184 11.72 8.75 -12.00
CA MET A 184 12.31 9.59 -10.94
C MET A 184 13.69 9.10 -10.46
N GLN A 185 14.17 7.94 -10.90
CA GLN A 185 15.45 7.36 -10.49
C GLN A 185 16.62 8.34 -10.65
N ARG A 186 16.65 9.08 -11.75
CA ARG A 186 17.70 10.08 -12.03
C ARG A 186 17.75 11.24 -11.02
N TYR A 187 16.73 11.39 -10.20
CA TYR A 187 16.62 12.37 -9.13
C TYR A 187 16.79 11.76 -7.73
N ASN A 188 17.31 10.53 -7.65
CA ASN A 188 17.44 9.77 -6.41
C ASN A 188 16.12 9.58 -5.64
N VAL A 189 15.01 9.54 -6.37
CA VAL A 189 13.68 9.28 -5.80
C VAL A 189 13.35 7.80 -5.94
N ARG A 190 12.97 7.19 -4.84
CA ARG A 190 12.64 5.76 -4.75
C ARG A 190 11.14 5.58 -4.60
N SER A 191 10.64 4.48 -5.13
CA SER A 191 9.22 4.11 -5.01
C SER A 191 9.08 2.61 -4.88
N ASN A 192 8.46 2.16 -3.78
CA ASN A 192 8.28 0.75 -3.45
C ASN A 192 6.87 0.48 -2.94
N CYS A 193 6.43 -0.77 -3.01
CA CYS A 193 5.13 -1.22 -2.54
C CYS A 193 5.24 -2.18 -1.36
N ILE A 194 4.29 -2.10 -0.43
CA ILE A 194 4.07 -3.07 0.63
C ILE A 194 2.67 -3.67 0.47
N ALA A 195 2.55 -4.99 0.44
CA ALA A 195 1.31 -5.73 0.62
C ALA A 195 1.21 -6.15 2.09
N PRO A 196 0.48 -5.40 2.93
CA PRO A 196 0.43 -5.65 4.35
C PRO A 196 -0.53 -6.79 4.69
N PHE A 197 -0.20 -7.54 5.73
CA PHE A 197 -1.14 -8.38 6.43
C PHE A 197 -1.40 -7.77 7.80
N ALA A 198 -2.67 -7.56 8.12
CA ALA A 198 -3.06 -7.10 9.43
C ALA A 198 -4.44 -7.66 9.81
N TRP A 199 -4.58 -8.08 11.06
CA TRP A 199 -5.90 -8.31 11.63
C TRP A 199 -6.67 -6.98 11.65
N SER A 200 -7.89 -7.00 11.20
CA SER A 200 -8.75 -5.82 11.16
C SER A 200 -10.18 -6.24 11.50
N ARG A 201 -11.03 -5.26 11.74
CA ARG A 201 -12.49 -5.49 11.93
C ARG A 201 -13.13 -6.27 10.77
N MET A 202 -12.50 -6.34 9.60
CA MET A 202 -12.94 -7.15 8.47
C MET A 202 -12.77 -8.65 8.71
N THR A 203 -11.80 -9.04 9.51
CA THR A 203 -11.51 -10.43 9.87
C THR A 203 -12.29 -10.90 11.10
N ASP A 204 -12.99 -10.00 11.79
CA ASP A 204 -13.85 -10.33 12.94
C ASP A 204 -15.03 -11.23 12.55
N SER A 205 -15.37 -11.33 11.26
CA SER A 205 -16.42 -12.22 10.74
C SER A 205 -15.96 -13.65 10.49
N ILE A 206 -14.68 -14.00 10.75
CA ILE A 206 -14.19 -15.36 10.58
C ILE A 206 -14.84 -16.25 11.67
N PRO A 207 -15.52 -17.35 11.29
CA PRO A 207 -16.15 -18.24 12.26
C PRO A 207 -15.14 -18.79 13.27
N ALA A 208 -15.48 -18.74 14.56
CA ALA A 208 -14.67 -19.25 15.67
C ALA A 208 -15.53 -20.14 16.59
N GLU A 209 -16.23 -21.11 16.00
CA GLU A 209 -17.16 -21.99 16.72
C GLU A 209 -16.44 -23.21 17.31
N THR A 210 -15.48 -23.80 16.57
CA THR A 210 -14.72 -24.96 17.05
C THR A 210 -13.40 -24.55 17.73
N PRO A 211 -12.81 -25.40 18.58
CA PRO A 211 -11.50 -25.15 19.20
C PRO A 211 -10.40 -24.88 18.18
N GLU A 212 -10.40 -25.59 17.05
CA GLU A 212 -9.43 -25.42 15.96
C GLU A 212 -9.61 -24.05 15.27
N GLN A 213 -10.87 -23.64 15.03
CA GLN A 213 -11.19 -22.33 14.47
C GLN A 213 -10.76 -21.21 15.41
N LYS A 214 -11.01 -21.34 16.73
CA LYS A 214 -10.55 -20.39 17.74
C LYS A 214 -9.03 -20.26 17.74
N ALA A 215 -8.31 -21.38 17.79
CA ALA A 215 -6.85 -21.39 17.76
C ALA A 215 -6.29 -20.75 16.48
N ARG A 216 -6.96 -20.92 15.34
CA ARG A 216 -6.60 -20.23 14.09
C ARG A 216 -6.84 -18.73 14.18
N VAL A 217 -8.00 -18.29 14.67
CA VAL A 217 -8.33 -16.88 14.86
C VAL A 217 -7.33 -16.22 15.81
N ASP A 218 -6.98 -16.86 16.94
CA ASP A 218 -5.98 -16.36 17.89
C ASP A 218 -4.60 -16.11 17.22
N LYS A 219 -4.20 -16.97 16.28
CA LYS A 219 -2.97 -16.78 15.50
C LYS A 219 -3.09 -15.63 14.52
N LEU A 220 -4.23 -15.51 13.84
CA LEU A 220 -4.47 -14.41 12.89
C LEU A 220 -4.53 -13.06 13.61
N GLN A 221 -5.04 -12.99 14.82
CA GLN A 221 -5.08 -11.78 15.65
C GLN A 221 -3.69 -11.25 16.00
N ARG A 222 -2.66 -12.11 15.98
CA ARG A 222 -1.26 -11.69 16.20
C ARG A 222 -0.68 -10.89 15.04
N MET A 223 -1.32 -10.90 13.87
CA MET A 223 -0.96 -10.02 12.74
C MET A 223 -1.50 -8.61 13.00
N THR A 224 -0.97 -7.96 13.98
CA THR A 224 -1.39 -6.61 14.38
C THR A 224 -0.84 -5.56 13.41
N PRO A 225 -1.50 -4.39 13.25
CA PRO A 225 -1.11 -3.34 12.29
C PRO A 225 0.34 -2.89 12.42
N GLU A 226 0.87 -2.78 13.64
CA GLU A 226 2.24 -2.32 13.91
C GLU A 226 3.33 -3.21 13.28
N LYS A 227 3.04 -4.48 12.98
CA LYS A 227 3.99 -5.39 12.33
C LYS A 227 4.39 -4.96 10.92
N ASN A 228 3.60 -4.08 10.28
CA ASN A 228 3.89 -3.54 8.96
C ASN A 228 4.79 -2.29 9.00
N ALA A 229 4.82 -1.58 10.12
CA ALA A 229 5.52 -0.31 10.26
C ALA A 229 7.04 -0.41 10.09
N PRO A 230 7.76 -1.41 10.61
CA PRO A 230 9.22 -1.50 10.45
C PRO A 230 9.68 -1.50 8.99
N LEU A 231 8.96 -2.23 8.11
CA LEU A 231 9.30 -2.26 6.68
C LEU A 231 9.05 -0.90 6.02
N ALA A 232 7.96 -0.21 6.36
CA ALA A 232 7.68 1.13 5.83
C ALA A 232 8.74 2.15 6.27
N VAL A 233 9.15 2.14 7.53
CA VAL A 233 10.23 3.00 8.08
C VAL A 233 11.56 2.73 7.37
N TYR A 234 11.92 1.47 7.16
CA TYR A 234 13.14 1.10 6.45
C TYR A 234 13.11 1.59 4.99
N LEU A 235 12.04 1.30 4.24
CA LEU A 235 11.91 1.72 2.84
C LEU A 235 11.88 3.25 2.67
N ALA A 236 11.43 3.98 3.67
CA ALA A 236 11.45 5.44 3.72
C ALA A 236 12.84 6.02 4.00
N SER A 237 13.74 5.26 4.61
CA SER A 237 15.05 5.71 5.07
C SER A 237 16.15 5.64 4.00
N ASP A 238 17.27 6.31 4.24
CA ASP A 238 18.44 6.26 3.37
C ASP A 238 19.15 4.89 3.43
N ALA A 239 18.87 4.07 4.44
CA ALA A 239 19.34 2.68 4.49
C ALA A 239 18.82 1.83 3.33
N ALA A 240 17.68 2.24 2.72
CA ALA A 240 17.09 1.58 1.57
C ALA A 240 17.44 2.25 0.22
N ARG A 241 18.56 3.01 0.12
CA ARG A 241 18.92 3.76 -1.09
C ARG A 241 19.01 2.92 -2.36
N GLU A 242 19.37 1.65 -2.25
CA GLU A 242 19.46 0.70 -3.37
C GLU A 242 18.13 -0.01 -3.68
N VAL A 243 17.05 0.28 -2.92
CA VAL A 243 15.77 -0.41 -3.03
C VAL A 243 14.74 0.50 -3.70
N THR A 244 14.42 0.22 -4.96
CA THR A 244 13.37 0.92 -5.72
C THR A 244 12.67 -0.02 -6.69
N GLY A 245 11.41 0.26 -6.99
CA GLY A 245 10.59 -0.53 -7.91
C GLY A 245 10.22 -1.92 -7.38
N GLN A 246 10.39 -2.19 -6.08
CA GLN A 246 10.16 -3.50 -5.48
C GLN A 246 8.77 -3.59 -4.84
N VAL A 247 8.31 -4.82 -4.69
CA VAL A 247 7.04 -5.16 -4.02
C VAL A 247 7.35 -6.15 -2.91
N PHE A 248 7.03 -5.77 -1.69
CA PHE A 248 7.20 -6.61 -0.51
C PHE A 248 5.85 -7.00 0.08
N ALA A 249 5.81 -8.10 0.83
CA ALA A 249 4.71 -8.36 1.74
C ALA A 249 5.26 -8.48 3.17
N ALA A 250 4.49 -7.99 4.15
CA ALA A 250 4.80 -8.11 5.58
C ALA A 250 3.65 -8.86 6.25
N ARG A 251 3.97 -10.02 6.89
CA ARG A 251 2.99 -10.87 7.54
C ARG A 251 3.53 -11.33 8.89
N HIS A 252 3.01 -10.78 9.96
CA HIS A 252 3.52 -11.00 11.32
C HIS A 252 5.03 -10.70 11.42
N HIS A 253 5.90 -11.72 11.55
CA HIS A 253 7.36 -11.57 11.56
C HIS A 253 8.01 -11.99 10.22
N GLU A 254 7.21 -12.28 9.20
CA GLU A 254 7.69 -12.70 7.89
C GLU A 254 7.76 -11.53 6.92
N LEU A 255 8.84 -11.45 6.16
CA LEU A 255 9.00 -10.52 5.04
C LEU A 255 9.15 -11.31 3.75
N PHE A 256 8.39 -10.91 2.73
CA PHE A 256 8.43 -11.54 1.42
C PHE A 256 8.81 -10.51 0.36
N LEU A 257 9.67 -10.90 -0.55
CA LEU A 257 9.85 -10.21 -1.84
C LEU A 257 8.93 -10.87 -2.86
N MET A 258 7.99 -10.11 -3.40
CA MET A 258 7.04 -10.60 -4.38
C MET A 258 7.65 -10.64 -5.77
N SER A 259 7.38 -11.71 -6.51
CA SER A 259 7.79 -11.83 -7.90
C SER A 259 7.12 -10.75 -8.76
N GLN A 260 7.81 -10.30 -9.78
CA GLN A 260 7.28 -9.34 -10.74
C GLN A 260 7.04 -10.01 -12.09
N SER A 261 5.99 -9.56 -12.81
CA SER A 261 5.64 -10.10 -14.10
C SER A 261 6.80 -10.01 -15.10
N ARG A 262 7.21 -11.14 -15.65
CA ARG A 262 8.20 -11.30 -16.71
C ARG A 262 7.72 -12.42 -17.64
N PRO A 263 8.13 -12.44 -18.93
CA PRO A 263 7.87 -13.59 -19.77
C PRO A 263 8.43 -14.86 -19.11
N LEU A 264 7.56 -15.83 -18.87
CA LEU A 264 7.92 -17.12 -18.28
C LEU A 264 8.41 -18.09 -19.37
N ARG A 265 7.77 -18.05 -20.54
CA ARG A 265 8.06 -18.92 -21.68
C ARG A 265 7.64 -18.24 -22.99
N SER A 266 8.30 -18.57 -24.08
CA SER A 266 7.91 -18.14 -25.43
C SER A 266 7.87 -19.32 -26.37
N VAL A 267 7.05 -19.23 -27.43
CA VAL A 267 7.03 -20.12 -28.57
C VAL A 267 7.07 -19.29 -29.86
N HIS A 268 7.70 -19.82 -30.88
CA HIS A 268 7.89 -19.14 -32.17
C HIS A 268 7.23 -19.91 -33.28
N SER A 269 6.73 -19.21 -34.32
CA SER A 269 6.24 -19.77 -35.56
C SER A 269 6.87 -19.01 -36.74
N GLU A 270 7.61 -19.67 -37.58
CA GLU A 270 8.31 -19.09 -38.73
C GLU A 270 7.37 -18.37 -39.70
N HIS A 271 6.15 -18.89 -39.85
CA HIS A 271 5.14 -18.36 -40.81
C HIS A 271 4.06 -17.51 -40.12
N GLY A 272 4.29 -17.13 -38.85
CA GLY A 272 3.30 -16.42 -38.03
C GLY A 272 2.23 -17.35 -37.45
N TRP A 273 1.25 -16.74 -36.76
CA TRP A 273 0.20 -17.47 -36.07
C TRP A 273 -1.17 -17.24 -36.68
N THR A 274 -1.94 -18.31 -36.81
CA THR A 274 -3.40 -18.27 -37.06
C THR A 274 -4.11 -18.75 -35.79
N PRO A 275 -5.43 -18.46 -35.60
CA PRO A 275 -6.20 -19.02 -34.50
C PRO A 275 -6.10 -20.53 -34.42
N GLN A 276 -6.12 -21.23 -35.58
CA GLN A 276 -5.98 -22.66 -35.68
C GLN A 276 -4.60 -23.14 -35.17
N SER A 277 -3.50 -22.56 -35.68
CA SER A 277 -2.15 -22.96 -35.25
C SER A 277 -1.83 -22.60 -33.80
N ILE A 278 -2.45 -21.54 -33.26
CA ILE A 278 -2.39 -21.24 -31.81
C ILE A 278 -3.03 -22.39 -31.01
N ALA A 279 -4.22 -22.85 -31.42
CA ALA A 279 -4.92 -23.94 -30.74
C ALA A 279 -4.16 -25.28 -30.82
N GLU A 280 -3.60 -25.60 -31.99
CA GLU A 280 -2.94 -26.88 -32.24
C GLU A 280 -1.51 -26.95 -31.70
N HIS A 281 -0.77 -25.84 -31.69
CA HIS A 281 0.65 -25.82 -31.36
C HIS A 281 1.02 -24.81 -30.26
N GLY A 282 0.56 -23.57 -30.36
CA GLY A 282 0.92 -22.48 -29.42
C GLY A 282 0.47 -22.77 -28.00
N MET A 283 -0.81 -22.99 -27.78
CA MET A 283 -1.38 -23.27 -26.46
C MET A 283 -0.90 -24.57 -25.83
N PRO A 284 -0.85 -25.71 -26.52
CA PRO A 284 -0.25 -26.94 -25.98
C PRO A 284 1.18 -26.75 -25.50
N ALA A 285 2.01 -26.01 -26.24
CA ALA A 285 3.39 -25.72 -25.84
C ALA A 285 3.52 -24.84 -24.58
N LEU A 286 2.58 -23.95 -24.32
CA LEU A 286 2.58 -23.07 -23.15
C LEU A 286 1.85 -23.65 -21.94
N ARG A 287 0.90 -24.58 -22.16
CA ARG A 287 -0.02 -25.08 -21.12
C ARG A 287 0.66 -25.62 -19.87
N GLY A 288 1.80 -26.28 -20.01
CA GLY A 288 2.56 -26.80 -18.87
C GLY A 288 3.18 -25.73 -17.95
N SER A 289 3.10 -24.45 -18.36
CA SER A 289 3.59 -23.32 -17.59
C SER A 289 2.45 -22.42 -17.09
N PHE A 290 1.19 -22.82 -17.27
CA PHE A 290 0.06 -22.06 -16.73
C PHE A 290 0.06 -22.14 -15.21
N MET A 291 -0.24 -21.02 -14.57
CA MET A 291 -0.47 -20.96 -13.14
C MET A 291 -1.95 -21.21 -12.85
N ASP A 292 -2.21 -21.99 -11.82
CA ASP A 292 -3.57 -22.20 -11.32
C ASP A 292 -4.15 -20.89 -10.78
N LEU A 293 -5.47 -20.74 -10.90
CA LEU A 293 -6.18 -19.62 -10.32
C LEU A 293 -6.25 -19.80 -8.80
N ALA A 294 -5.43 -19.04 -8.07
CA ALA A 294 -5.34 -19.08 -6.61
C ALA A 294 -5.85 -17.78 -5.98
N ARG A 295 -6.29 -17.87 -4.74
CA ARG A 295 -6.57 -16.70 -3.88
C ARG A 295 -5.39 -16.47 -2.93
N SER A 296 -5.32 -15.28 -2.35
CA SER A 296 -4.29 -14.96 -1.34
C SER A 296 -4.18 -16.00 -0.23
N PRO A 297 -5.27 -16.51 0.39
CA PRO A 297 -5.17 -17.56 1.41
C PRO A 297 -4.68 -18.92 0.89
N ASP A 298 -4.84 -19.20 -0.40
CA ASP A 298 -4.38 -20.45 -1.00
C ASP A 298 -2.85 -20.46 -1.15
N VAL A 299 -2.26 -19.30 -1.47
CA VAL A 299 -0.82 -19.09 -1.56
C VAL A 299 -0.17 -18.95 -0.18
N PHE A 300 -0.78 -18.22 0.74
CA PHE A 300 -0.32 -18.05 2.13
C PHE A 300 -1.09 -19.01 3.06
N SER A 301 -0.96 -20.32 2.81
CA SER A 301 -1.78 -21.36 3.44
C SER A 301 -1.32 -21.77 4.84
N TRP A 302 -0.10 -21.39 5.23
CA TRP A 302 0.43 -21.69 6.58
C TRP A 302 0.06 -20.62 7.61
N ASP A 303 0.14 -20.94 8.88
CA ASP A 303 -0.07 -19.99 9.96
C ASP A 303 1.03 -18.91 9.98
N PRO A 304 0.71 -17.64 10.37
CA PRO A 304 1.71 -16.58 10.49
C PRO A 304 2.79 -16.94 11.53
N ILE A 305 4.04 -16.71 11.18
CA ILE A 305 5.21 -16.99 12.02
C ILE A 305 5.79 -15.68 12.58
#